data_b53b203a30a2db629a4e39749942259f
#
_entry.id   b53b203a30a2db629a4e39749942259f
#
_cell.length_a   1.000
_cell.length_b   1.000
_cell.length_c   1.000
_cell.angle_alpha   90.00
_cell.angle_beta   90.00
_cell.angle_gamma   90.00
#
_symmetry.space_group_name_H-M   'P 1'
#
loop_
_entity.id
_entity.type
_entity.pdbx_description
1 polymer ?
#
loop_
_entity_poly.entity_id
_entity_poly.type
_entity_poly.pdbx_seq_one_letter_code
_entity_poly.pdbx_strand_id
1 'polypeptide(L)'
;MVGKPITSGNAGNGLTVTLASADGVLRDGKNEFTITFSDSSGKPVDVGAAAVNFHMPAMGTMPVMNDAATLTTSGTPGVYNGLVKLQMAGDWQTQIIYEGAAGKGRAMLPIVAQ
;
A
#
# COMPACT_ATOMS: atom_id res chain seq x y z
N MET A 1 15.44 0.03 5.15
CA MET A 1 14.71 -0.32 6.36
C MET A 1 13.28 0.11 6.26
N VAL A 2 12.36 -0.72 6.68
CA VAL A 2 10.94 -0.56 6.38
C VAL A 2 10.25 0.26 7.43
N GLY A 3 10.55 0.78 8.39
CA GLY A 3 9.79 1.54 9.39
C GLY A 3 8.78 0.67 10.13
N LYS A 4 7.72 1.28 10.63
CA LYS A 4 6.71 0.59 11.43
C LYS A 4 5.54 0.13 10.57
N PRO A 5 5.13 -1.15 10.70
CA PRO A 5 3.97 -1.64 9.94
C PRO A 5 2.69 -0.91 10.35
N ILE A 6 1.88 -0.55 9.34
CA ILE A 6 0.56 0.02 9.55
C ILE A 6 -0.48 -1.09 9.49
N THR A 7 -0.42 -1.90 8.45
CA THR A 7 -1.34 -3.00 8.23
C THR A 7 -0.74 -4.00 7.25
N SER A 8 -1.27 -5.20 7.23
CA SER A 8 -0.87 -6.22 6.26
C SER A 8 -2.07 -7.07 5.89
N GLY A 9 -1.97 -7.75 4.76
CA GLY A 9 -3.03 -8.61 4.28
C GLY A 9 -2.57 -9.56 3.20
N ASN A 10 -3.46 -10.44 2.80
CA ASN A 10 -3.20 -11.43 1.77
C ASN A 10 -3.28 -10.76 0.39
N ALA A 11 -2.25 -10.95 -0.42
CA ALA A 11 -2.17 -10.39 -1.77
C ALA A 11 -2.43 -11.43 -2.87
N GLY A 12 -2.87 -12.63 -2.51
CA GLY A 12 -3.04 -13.73 -3.46
C GLY A 12 -1.72 -14.40 -3.80
N ASN A 13 -1.77 -15.51 -4.52
CA ASN A 13 -0.58 -16.27 -4.94
C ASN A 13 0.36 -16.66 -3.79
N GLY A 14 -0.19 -16.85 -2.58
CA GLY A 14 0.60 -17.17 -1.40
C GLY A 14 1.42 -16.00 -0.86
N LEU A 15 1.13 -14.78 -1.29
CA LEU A 15 1.88 -13.58 -0.90
C LEU A 15 1.13 -12.79 0.16
N THR A 16 1.91 -12.14 1.01
CA THR A 16 1.43 -11.16 1.99
C THR A 16 2.00 -9.81 1.63
N VAL A 17 1.17 -8.77 1.67
CA VAL A 17 1.60 -7.40 1.47
C VAL A 17 1.53 -6.65 2.80
N THR A 18 2.57 -5.88 3.09
CA THR A 18 2.65 -5.06 4.31
C THR A 18 2.84 -3.61 3.92
N LEU A 19 2.01 -2.76 4.50
CA LEU A 19 2.12 -1.31 4.37
C LEU A 19 2.77 -0.76 5.65
N ALA A 20 3.82 0.01 5.49
CA ALA A 20 4.57 0.57 6.62
C ALA A 20 4.94 2.02 6.36
N SER A 21 5.16 2.77 7.44
CA SER A 21 5.69 4.13 7.36
C SER A 21 6.68 4.34 8.50
N ALA A 22 7.39 5.47 8.48
CA ALA A 22 8.42 5.75 9.48
C ALA A 22 7.88 5.73 10.91
N ASP A 23 6.66 6.19 11.13
CA ASP A 23 6.04 6.26 12.45
C ASP A 23 4.81 5.35 12.61
N GLY A 24 4.49 4.54 11.60
CA GLY A 24 3.38 3.59 11.66
C GLY A 24 2.00 4.20 11.42
N VAL A 25 1.91 5.43 10.95
CA VAL A 25 0.64 6.10 10.63
C VAL A 25 0.76 6.88 9.33
N LEU A 26 -0.37 7.07 8.67
CA LEU A 26 -0.51 8.01 7.55
C LEU A 26 -1.36 9.19 8.02
N ARG A 27 -1.18 10.33 7.38
CA ARG A 27 -1.88 11.57 7.73
C ARG A 27 -2.46 12.22 6.49
N ASP A 28 -3.33 13.18 6.66
CA ASP A 28 -3.73 14.02 5.53
C ASP A 28 -2.50 14.78 5.01
N GLY A 29 -2.49 15.06 3.71
CA GLY A 29 -1.36 15.68 3.06
C GLY A 29 -0.35 14.64 2.56
N LYS A 30 0.90 15.06 2.41
CA LYS A 30 1.97 14.27 1.81
C LYS A 30 2.47 13.18 2.76
N ASN A 31 2.52 11.94 2.28
CA ASN A 31 2.97 10.79 3.05
C ASN A 31 4.00 9.99 2.28
N GLU A 32 4.98 9.46 3.01
CA GLU A 32 5.92 8.47 2.50
C GLU A 32 5.64 7.15 3.20
N PHE A 33 5.64 6.07 2.43
CA PHE A 33 5.36 4.73 2.97
C PHE A 33 6.16 3.68 2.20
N THR A 34 6.12 2.45 2.70
CA THR A 34 6.76 1.32 2.06
C THR A 34 5.75 0.20 1.90
N ILE A 35 5.77 -0.45 0.74
CA ILE A 35 4.99 -1.66 0.48
C ILE A 35 5.97 -2.82 0.34
N THR A 36 5.76 -3.90 1.08
CA THR A 36 6.57 -5.10 0.98
C THR A 36 5.69 -6.28 0.64
N PHE A 37 6.07 -7.02 -0.42
CA PHE A 37 5.44 -8.28 -0.75
C PHE A 37 6.36 -9.41 -0.26
N SER A 38 5.79 -10.33 0.51
CA SER A 38 6.56 -11.44 1.07
C SER A 38 5.83 -12.76 0.87
N ASP A 39 6.61 -13.85 0.85
CA ASP A 39 6.06 -15.19 0.76
C ASP A 39 5.69 -15.74 2.16
N SER A 40 5.26 -17.00 2.21
CA SER A 40 4.86 -17.63 3.46
C SER A 40 6.00 -17.78 4.47
N SER A 41 7.24 -17.69 4.03
CA SER A 41 8.42 -17.74 4.92
C SER A 41 8.84 -16.35 5.38
N GLY A 42 8.19 -15.29 4.92
CA GLY A 42 8.53 -13.92 5.28
C GLY A 42 9.60 -13.28 4.42
N LYS A 43 10.03 -13.94 3.36
CA LYS A 43 11.04 -13.39 2.44
C LYS A 43 10.39 -12.45 1.42
N PRO A 44 11.00 -11.29 1.14
CA PRO A 44 10.50 -10.42 0.09
C PRO A 44 10.50 -11.10 -1.27
N VAL A 45 9.43 -10.86 -2.04
CA VAL A 45 9.26 -11.44 -3.38
C VAL A 45 9.07 -10.33 -4.38
N ASP A 46 9.86 -10.33 -5.44
CA ASP A 46 9.70 -9.39 -6.55
C ASP A 46 8.44 -9.74 -7.31
N VAL A 47 7.45 -8.87 -7.27
CA VAL A 47 6.17 -9.06 -7.97
C VAL A 47 6.12 -8.35 -9.33
N GLY A 48 7.20 -7.67 -9.71
CA GLY A 48 7.25 -6.91 -10.96
C GLY A 48 6.60 -5.54 -10.81
N ALA A 49 5.66 -5.22 -11.69
CA ALA A 49 4.95 -3.94 -11.62
C ALA A 49 3.93 -3.95 -10.48
N ALA A 50 3.88 -2.88 -9.72
CA ALA A 50 2.91 -2.69 -8.65
C ALA A 50 2.35 -1.28 -8.69
N ALA A 51 1.11 -1.13 -8.24
CA ALA A 51 0.46 0.17 -8.15
C ALA A 51 -0.40 0.22 -6.89
N VAL A 52 -0.52 1.41 -6.33
CA VAL A 52 -1.30 1.65 -5.12
C VAL A 52 -2.22 2.84 -5.33
N ASN A 53 -3.48 2.66 -5.00
CA ASN A 53 -4.48 3.72 -4.99
C ASN A 53 -5.16 3.76 -3.63
N PHE A 54 -5.27 4.93 -3.05
CA PHE A 54 -6.01 5.13 -1.82
C PHE A 54 -7.42 5.59 -2.18
N HIS A 55 -8.41 4.85 -1.73
CA HIS A 55 -9.81 5.08 -2.06
C HIS A 55 -10.61 5.38 -0.79
N MET A 56 -11.36 6.46 -0.81
CA MET A 56 -12.31 6.79 0.26
C MET A 56 -13.71 6.72 -0.32
N PRO A 57 -14.57 5.78 0.18
CA PRO A 57 -15.94 5.67 -0.33
C PRO A 57 -16.77 6.92 -0.05
N ALA A 58 -17.76 7.16 -0.88
CA ALA A 58 -18.70 8.24 -0.64
C ALA A 58 -19.41 8.04 0.70
N MET A 59 -19.59 9.13 1.45
CA MET A 59 -20.18 9.10 2.77
C MET A 59 -21.02 10.35 2.99
N GLY A 60 -22.32 10.18 3.17
CA GLY A 60 -23.23 11.34 3.31
C GLY A 60 -23.19 12.23 2.08
N THR A 61 -22.83 13.49 2.27
CA THR A 61 -22.67 14.45 1.18
C THR A 61 -21.28 14.47 0.57
N MET A 62 -20.35 13.68 1.12
CA MET A 62 -18.98 13.62 0.63
C MET A 62 -18.86 12.69 -0.57
N PRO A 63 -18.25 13.14 -1.69
CA PRO A 63 -18.06 12.27 -2.84
C PRO A 63 -16.95 11.25 -2.59
N VAL A 64 -16.91 10.25 -3.45
CA VAL A 64 -15.78 9.31 -3.54
C VAL A 64 -14.50 10.10 -3.80
N MET A 65 -13.42 9.70 -3.13
CA MET A 65 -12.09 10.26 -3.37
C MET A 65 -11.10 9.14 -3.71
N ASN A 66 -10.20 9.44 -4.64
CA ASN A 66 -9.14 8.53 -5.04
C ASN A 66 -7.83 9.30 -5.12
N ASP A 67 -6.80 8.80 -4.45
CA ASP A 67 -5.46 9.36 -4.49
C ASP A 67 -4.48 8.27 -4.88
N ALA A 68 -3.99 8.32 -6.11
CA ALA A 68 -3.00 7.37 -6.59
C ALA A 68 -1.65 7.67 -5.97
N ALA A 69 -0.95 6.63 -5.53
CA ALA A 69 0.41 6.77 -5.03
C ALA A 69 1.41 6.58 -6.15
N THR A 70 2.57 7.20 -5.98
CA THR A 70 3.72 6.96 -6.84
C THR A 70 4.62 5.95 -6.17
N LEU A 71 4.92 4.85 -6.85
CA LEU A 71 5.82 3.82 -6.34
C LEU A 71 7.15 3.86 -7.07
N THR A 72 8.23 3.69 -6.31
CA THR A 72 9.57 3.53 -6.86
C THR A 72 10.21 2.30 -6.23
N THR A 73 11.14 1.69 -6.95
CA THR A 73 11.87 0.54 -6.41
C THR A 73 12.84 0.99 -5.33
N SER A 74 12.99 0.15 -4.31
CA SER A 74 13.86 0.47 -3.17
C SER A 74 15.27 -0.09 -3.32
N GLY A 75 15.54 -0.87 -4.37
CA GLY A 75 16.75 -1.64 -4.49
C GLY A 75 16.67 -3.03 -3.87
N THR A 76 15.64 -3.33 -3.10
CA THR A 76 15.35 -4.65 -2.55
C THR A 76 14.16 -5.22 -3.30
N PRO A 77 14.29 -6.41 -3.94
CA PRO A 77 13.15 -7.02 -4.60
C PRO A 77 11.96 -7.20 -3.66
N GLY A 78 10.77 -6.86 -4.14
CA GLY A 78 9.54 -6.98 -3.35
C GLY A 78 9.26 -5.82 -2.42
N VAL A 79 10.17 -4.85 -2.31
CA VAL A 79 10.01 -3.67 -1.46
C VAL A 79 9.93 -2.43 -2.35
N TYR A 80 8.86 -1.66 -2.18
CA TYR A 80 8.62 -0.45 -2.96
C TYR A 80 8.46 0.74 -2.03
N ASN A 81 9.08 1.86 -2.40
CA ASN A 81 8.87 3.13 -1.72
C ASN A 81 7.66 3.82 -2.35
N GLY A 82 6.78 4.35 -1.53
CA GLY A 82 5.57 5.01 -2.01
C GLY A 82 5.48 6.44 -1.51
N LEU A 83 4.82 7.27 -2.32
CA LEU A 83 4.54 8.65 -2.02
C LEU A 83 3.11 8.96 -2.42
N VAL A 84 2.34 9.50 -1.50
CA VAL A 84 0.94 9.85 -1.76
C VAL A 84 0.58 11.14 -1.02
N LYS A 85 -0.34 11.89 -1.62
CA LYS A 85 -0.94 13.05 -0.98
C LYS A 85 -2.41 12.75 -0.73
N LEU A 86 -2.77 12.54 0.53
CA LEU A 86 -4.16 12.26 0.92
C LEU A 86 -4.91 13.57 1.11
N GLN A 87 -6.11 13.65 0.55
CA GLN A 87 -6.91 14.88 0.54
C GLN A 87 -7.48 15.22 1.90
N MET A 88 -7.66 14.23 2.77
CA MET A 88 -8.18 14.46 4.12
C MET A 88 -7.87 13.28 5.03
N ALA A 89 -7.96 13.52 6.33
CA ALA A 89 -7.92 12.45 7.33
C ALA A 89 -9.22 11.63 7.29
N GLY A 90 -9.16 10.41 7.74
CA GLY A 90 -10.32 9.53 7.81
C GLY A 90 -10.01 8.10 7.38
N ASP A 91 -11.05 7.35 7.10
CA ASP A 91 -10.94 5.95 6.70
C ASP A 91 -10.70 5.83 5.20
N TRP A 92 -9.59 5.24 4.83
CA TRP A 92 -9.20 5.01 3.44
C TRP A 92 -9.01 3.53 3.20
N GLN A 93 -9.24 3.11 1.96
CA GLN A 93 -8.94 1.76 1.51
C GLN A 93 -7.69 1.82 0.64
N THR A 94 -6.65 1.11 1.04
CA THR A 94 -5.42 1.01 0.25
C THR A 94 -5.60 -0.12 -0.75
N GLN A 95 -5.76 0.22 -2.01
CA GLN A 95 -5.94 -0.74 -3.09
C GLN A 95 -4.59 -0.98 -3.74
N ILE A 96 -4.10 -2.21 -3.68
CA ILE A 96 -2.79 -2.59 -4.18
C ILE A 96 -2.99 -3.62 -5.28
N ILE A 97 -2.36 -3.40 -6.43
CA ILE A 97 -2.35 -4.36 -7.52
C ILE A 97 -0.91 -4.62 -7.95
N TYR A 98 -0.67 -5.81 -8.46
CA TYR A 98 0.64 -6.17 -9.01
C TYR A 98 0.49 -7.13 -10.18
N GLU A 99 1.48 -7.12 -11.06
CA GLU A 99 1.55 -8.01 -12.20
C GLU A 99 3.00 -8.23 -12.60
N GLY A 100 3.42 -9.49 -12.70
CA GLY A 100 4.79 -9.84 -13.04
C GLY A 100 4.97 -11.33 -13.17
N ALA A 101 6.21 -11.78 -13.08
CA ALA A 101 6.57 -13.19 -13.27
C ALA A 101 5.89 -14.10 -12.23
N ALA A 102 5.63 -13.61 -11.03
CA ALA A 102 4.95 -14.37 -9.99
C ALA A 102 3.44 -14.47 -10.20
N GLY A 103 2.90 -13.82 -11.24
CA GLY A 103 1.48 -13.74 -11.51
C GLY A 103 0.94 -12.34 -11.26
N LYS A 104 -0.37 -12.21 -11.23
CA LYS A 104 -1.02 -10.94 -10.91
C LYS A 104 -2.00 -11.13 -9.77
N GLY A 105 -2.20 -10.08 -8.99
CA GLY A 105 -3.12 -10.13 -7.88
C GLY A 105 -3.40 -8.75 -7.34
N ARG A 106 -4.19 -8.71 -6.29
CA ARG A 106 -4.56 -7.46 -5.64
C ARG A 106 -4.82 -7.68 -4.16
N ALA A 107 -4.71 -6.60 -3.41
CA ALA A 107 -5.04 -6.59 -2.00
C ALA A 107 -5.75 -5.28 -1.68
N MET A 108 -6.56 -5.30 -0.62
CA MET A 108 -7.18 -4.10 -0.11
C MET A 108 -6.93 -4.04 1.39
N LEU A 109 -6.28 -2.98 1.84
CA LEU A 109 -5.93 -2.80 3.24
C LEU A 109 -6.63 -1.55 3.76
N PRO A 110 -7.52 -1.68 4.75
CA PRO A 110 -8.11 -0.50 5.37
C PRO A 110 -7.09 0.21 6.23
N ILE A 111 -7.07 1.54 6.15
CA ILE A 111 -6.22 2.37 6.98
C ILE A 111 -7.01 3.56 7.50
N VAL A 112 -6.48 4.17 8.55
CA VAL A 112 -7.00 5.43 9.07
C VAL A 112 -5.90 6.48 8.94
N ALA A 113 -6.18 7.56 8.21
CA ALA A 113 -5.28 8.70 8.11
C ALA A 113 -5.57 9.67 9.24
N GLN A 114 -4.52 10.07 9.91
CA GLN A 114 -4.62 10.95 11.09
C GLN A 114 -4.77 12.42 10.73
#